data_dd155432f03d4ca73dbe7ea362c6775e
#
_entry.id   dd155432f03d4ca73dbe7ea362c6775e
#
_cell.length_a   1.000
_cell.length_b   1.000
_cell.length_c   1.000
_cell.angle_alpha   90.00
_cell.angle_beta   90.00
_cell.angle_gamma   90.00
#
_symmetry.space_group_name_H-M   'P 1'
#
loop_
_entity.id
_entity.type
_entity.pdbx_description
1 polymer ?
#
loop_
_entity_poly.entity_id
_entity_poly.type
_entity_poly.pdbx_seq_one_letter_code
_entity_poly.pdbx_strand_id
1 'polypeptide(L)'
;MFGDLMIEENYRHTGFRVLQHEAEGTRVEISWAGEWKGSGPLAGVEGTDRGTVTGILRTDGVANPLQGNGVFITKDGQILSYSSHGMSLPEGSDRRRARYLYLFRATSPKYEWLKTTCLIWEDTDDLTRQEGHSKGYQWK
;
A
#
# COMPACT_ATOMS: atom_id res chain seq x y z
N MET A 1 9.18 2.57 15.67
CA MET A 1 10.55 2.23 15.21
C MET A 1 10.50 1.17 14.14
N PHE A 2 11.30 1.32 13.11
CA PHE A 2 11.37 0.33 12.03
C PHE A 2 12.15 -0.89 12.50
N GLY A 3 11.57 -2.05 12.28
CA GLY A 3 12.23 -3.33 12.41
C GLY A 3 12.69 -3.84 11.06
N ASP A 4 12.56 -5.15 10.86
CA ASP A 4 13.03 -5.80 9.65
C ASP A 4 12.19 -5.40 8.43
N LEU A 5 12.86 -5.29 7.29
CA LEU A 5 12.18 -5.26 6.00
C LEU A 5 11.48 -6.61 5.81
N MET A 6 10.18 -6.58 5.52
CA MET A 6 9.37 -7.78 5.35
C MET A 6 8.87 -7.98 3.94
N ILE A 7 8.55 -6.90 3.23
CA ILE A 7 7.98 -6.95 1.88
C ILE A 7 8.59 -5.86 1.03
N GLU A 8 8.96 -6.21 -0.19
CA GLU A 8 9.24 -5.26 -1.27
C GLU A 8 8.28 -5.54 -2.41
N GLU A 9 7.81 -4.49 -3.04
CA GLU A 9 6.80 -4.61 -4.08
C GLU A 9 7.09 -3.65 -5.22
N ASN A 10 6.86 -4.12 -6.44
CA ASN A 10 6.73 -3.27 -7.62
C ASN A 10 5.27 -3.30 -8.04
N TYR A 11 4.66 -2.14 -8.22
CA TYR A 11 3.24 -2.07 -8.54
C TYR A 11 2.98 -1.08 -9.68
N ARG A 12 1.81 -1.21 -10.27
CA ARG A 12 1.28 -0.28 -11.27
C ARG A 12 -0.10 0.16 -10.85
N HIS A 13 -0.45 1.38 -11.21
CA HIS A 13 -1.81 1.88 -11.03
C HIS A 13 -2.74 1.20 -12.04
N THR A 14 -3.88 0.72 -11.56
CA THR A 14 -4.89 0.05 -12.38
C THR A 14 -6.17 0.88 -12.51
N GLY A 15 -6.34 1.90 -11.68
CA GLY A 15 -7.50 2.77 -11.73
C GLY A 15 -7.33 4.02 -10.91
N PHE A 16 -7.96 5.07 -11.38
CA PHE A 16 -8.10 6.34 -10.67
C PHE A 16 -9.52 6.85 -10.95
N ARG A 17 -10.26 7.14 -9.89
CA ARG A 17 -11.62 7.64 -10.00
C ARG A 17 -11.82 8.85 -9.11
N VAL A 18 -12.45 9.90 -9.68
CA VAL A 18 -12.96 11.02 -8.89
C VAL A 18 -14.34 10.61 -8.37
N LEU A 19 -14.51 10.60 -7.05
CA LEU A 19 -15.76 10.21 -6.42
C LEU A 19 -16.64 11.42 -6.14
N GLN A 20 -16.04 12.53 -5.69
CA GLN A 20 -16.78 13.70 -5.26
C GLN A 20 -15.86 14.88 -5.05
N HIS A 21 -16.35 16.08 -5.31
CA HIS A 21 -15.67 17.33 -4.92
C HIS A 21 -16.17 17.73 -3.52
N GLU A 22 -15.24 18.13 -2.64
CA GLU A 22 -15.51 18.53 -1.26
C GLU A 22 -14.80 19.84 -0.95
N ALA A 23 -15.09 20.42 0.20
CA ALA A 23 -14.50 21.71 0.59
C ALA A 23 -12.98 21.64 0.74
N GLU A 24 -12.47 20.52 1.23
CA GLU A 24 -11.03 20.32 1.46
C GLU A 24 -10.28 19.89 0.19
N GLY A 25 -10.99 19.44 -0.85
CA GLY A 25 -10.38 18.93 -2.05
C GLY A 25 -11.27 17.93 -2.77
N THR A 26 -10.66 17.01 -3.48
CA THR A 26 -11.37 16.03 -4.30
C THR A 26 -11.24 14.65 -3.67
N ARG A 27 -12.36 13.98 -3.44
CA ARG A 27 -12.35 12.59 -3.00
C ARG A 27 -12.06 11.69 -4.19
N VAL A 28 -11.04 10.87 -4.03
CA VAL A 28 -10.55 10.00 -5.10
C VAL A 28 -10.43 8.56 -4.65
N GLU A 29 -10.45 7.66 -5.61
CA GLU A 29 -10.16 6.24 -5.41
C GLU A 29 -9.01 5.84 -6.32
N ILE A 30 -8.02 5.18 -5.75
CA ILE A 30 -6.82 4.74 -6.46
C ILE A 30 -6.67 3.24 -6.26
N SER A 31 -6.49 2.52 -7.36
CA SER A 31 -6.31 1.06 -7.35
C SER A 31 -4.95 0.69 -7.95
N TRP A 32 -4.40 -0.41 -7.47
CA TRP A 32 -3.12 -0.93 -7.97
C TRP A 32 -3.09 -2.43 -8.01
N ALA A 33 -2.12 -2.94 -8.77
CA ALA A 33 -1.74 -4.34 -8.80
C ALA A 33 -0.22 -4.44 -8.82
N GLY A 34 0.34 -5.39 -8.12
CA GLY A 34 1.79 -5.53 -8.03
C GLY A 34 2.26 -6.95 -7.78
N GLU A 35 3.58 -7.10 -7.82
CA GLU A 35 4.27 -8.32 -7.44
C GLU A 35 5.20 -7.99 -6.27
N TRP A 36 5.22 -8.87 -5.29
CA TRP A 36 5.99 -8.66 -4.07
C TRP A 36 6.87 -9.84 -3.72
N LYS A 37 7.93 -9.55 -2.98
CA LYS A 37 8.83 -10.54 -2.41
C LYS A 37 8.98 -10.29 -0.92
N GLY A 38 8.98 -11.37 -0.16
CA GLY A 38 9.20 -11.32 1.28
C GLY A 38 10.67 -11.31 1.65
N SER A 39 10.94 -10.74 2.80
CA SER A 39 12.25 -10.70 3.44
C SER A 39 12.07 -10.93 4.94
N GLY A 40 13.17 -11.11 5.67
CA GLY A 40 13.09 -11.35 7.11
C GLY A 40 12.19 -12.53 7.44
N PRO A 41 11.16 -12.35 8.28
CA PRO A 41 10.24 -13.45 8.62
C PRO A 41 9.46 -14.01 7.43
N LEU A 42 9.38 -13.26 6.32
CA LEU A 42 8.71 -13.69 5.09
C LEU A 42 9.70 -14.08 3.99
N ALA A 43 10.97 -14.28 4.31
CA ALA A 43 11.97 -14.65 3.32
C ALA A 43 11.56 -15.91 2.53
N GLY A 44 11.71 -15.85 1.21
CA GLY A 44 11.34 -16.95 0.33
C GLY A 44 9.87 -16.98 -0.08
N VAL A 45 9.02 -16.11 0.49
CA VAL A 45 7.62 -15.98 0.12
C VAL A 45 7.50 -14.87 -0.91
N GLU A 46 6.70 -15.09 -1.94
CA GLU A 46 6.43 -14.08 -2.97
C GLU A 46 5.04 -14.28 -3.54
N GLY A 47 4.54 -13.26 -4.23
CA GLY A 47 3.20 -13.35 -4.81
C GLY A 47 2.75 -12.04 -5.45
N THR A 48 1.44 -11.85 -5.48
CA THR A 48 0.80 -10.67 -6.06
C THR A 48 0.08 -9.88 -5.00
N ASP A 49 -0.17 -8.60 -5.30
CA ASP A 49 -0.93 -7.69 -4.46
C ASP A 49 -1.95 -6.94 -5.30
N ARG A 50 -3.13 -6.73 -4.75
CA ARG A 50 -4.14 -5.83 -5.31
C ARG A 50 -4.77 -5.07 -4.17
N GLY A 51 -4.91 -3.77 -4.37
CA GLY A 51 -5.51 -2.94 -3.36
C GLY A 51 -6.17 -1.70 -3.92
N THR A 52 -6.91 -1.03 -3.03
CA THR A 52 -7.61 0.20 -3.32
C THR A 52 -7.56 1.10 -2.10
N VAL A 53 -7.27 2.38 -2.30
CA VAL A 53 -7.43 3.41 -1.28
C VAL A 53 -8.38 4.49 -1.75
N THR A 54 -9.10 5.07 -0.81
CA THR A 54 -9.88 6.27 -1.02
C THR A 54 -9.39 7.36 -0.08
N GLY A 55 -9.52 8.59 -0.50
CA GLY A 55 -9.16 9.72 0.35
C GLY A 55 -9.34 11.05 -0.35
N ILE A 56 -8.82 12.08 0.28
CA ILE A 56 -9.01 13.46 -0.19
C ILE A 56 -7.69 13.96 -0.76
N LEU A 57 -7.70 14.26 -2.06
CA LEU A 57 -6.61 14.97 -2.72
C LEU A 57 -6.86 16.46 -2.56
N ARG A 58 -6.06 17.10 -1.72
CA ARG A 58 -6.19 18.51 -1.37
C ARG A 58 -5.64 19.40 -2.48
N THR A 59 -5.99 20.66 -2.43
CA THR A 59 -5.54 21.65 -3.42
C THR A 59 -4.03 21.92 -3.36
N ASP A 60 -3.38 21.62 -2.23
CA ASP A 60 -1.91 21.69 -2.09
C ASP A 60 -1.19 20.46 -2.62
N GLY A 61 -1.92 19.49 -3.18
CA GLY A 61 -1.37 18.25 -3.71
C GLY A 61 -1.20 17.13 -2.70
N VAL A 62 -1.41 17.40 -1.41
CA VAL A 62 -1.36 16.38 -0.36
C VAL A 62 -2.63 15.54 -0.42
N ALA A 63 -2.49 14.21 -0.42
CA ALA A 63 -3.62 13.30 -0.28
C ALA A 63 -3.66 12.78 1.16
N ASN A 64 -4.66 13.23 1.91
CA ASN A 64 -4.80 12.92 3.34
C ASN A 64 -6.23 13.19 3.81
N PRO A 65 -6.92 12.26 4.48
CA PRO A 65 -6.45 10.91 4.76
C PRO A 65 -6.58 9.98 3.55
N LEU A 66 -5.77 8.94 3.50
CA LEU A 66 -5.93 7.83 2.58
C LEU A 66 -6.21 6.58 3.40
N GLN A 67 -7.23 5.83 3.03
CA GLN A 67 -7.55 4.58 3.71
C GLN A 67 -8.14 3.58 2.72
N GLY A 68 -7.86 2.32 2.96
CA GLY A 68 -8.35 1.29 2.08
C GLY A 68 -7.97 -0.09 2.54
N ASN A 69 -7.95 -1.00 1.59
CA ASN A 69 -7.64 -2.39 1.86
C ASN A 69 -7.10 -3.06 0.60
N GLY A 70 -6.55 -4.23 0.79
CA GLY A 70 -6.01 -5.02 -0.28
C GLY A 70 -5.76 -6.44 0.16
N VAL A 71 -5.17 -7.21 -0.75
CA VAL A 71 -4.85 -8.60 -0.51
C VAL A 71 -3.53 -8.96 -1.15
N PHE A 72 -2.62 -9.52 -0.34
CA PHE A 72 -1.44 -10.23 -0.83
C PHE A 72 -1.83 -11.70 -1.03
N ILE A 73 -1.49 -12.24 -2.16
CA ILE A 73 -1.69 -13.65 -2.46
C ILE A 73 -0.34 -14.27 -2.78
N THR A 74 0.03 -15.29 -2.02
CA THR A 74 1.30 -15.98 -2.25
C THR A 74 1.21 -16.86 -3.51
N LYS A 75 2.36 -17.27 -4.04
CA LYS A 75 2.38 -18.14 -5.23
C LYS A 75 1.67 -19.47 -4.99
N ASP A 76 1.65 -19.97 -3.78
CA ASP A 76 0.95 -21.19 -3.43
C ASP A 76 -0.51 -20.96 -3.00
N GLY A 77 -1.05 -19.75 -3.23
CA GLY A 77 -2.45 -19.45 -3.03
C GLY A 77 -2.88 -19.03 -1.63
N GLN A 78 -1.94 -18.76 -0.73
CA GLN A 78 -2.28 -18.27 0.61
C GLN A 78 -2.73 -16.81 0.55
N ILE A 79 -3.68 -16.44 1.38
CA ILE A 79 -4.31 -15.12 1.37
C ILE A 79 -3.90 -14.32 2.60
N LEU A 80 -3.51 -13.06 2.37
CA LEU A 80 -3.13 -12.12 3.42
C LEU A 80 -3.88 -10.81 3.15
N SER A 81 -5.08 -10.68 3.73
CA SER A 81 -5.87 -9.45 3.58
C SER A 81 -5.40 -8.39 4.56
N TYR A 82 -5.37 -7.15 4.14
CA TYR A 82 -4.91 -6.05 4.97
C TYR A 82 -5.78 -4.81 4.81
N SER A 83 -5.75 -3.95 5.82
CA SER A 83 -6.23 -2.58 5.75
C SER A 83 -5.04 -1.62 5.77
N SER A 84 -5.21 -0.46 5.16
CA SER A 84 -4.16 0.56 5.07
C SER A 84 -4.70 1.93 5.45
N HIS A 85 -3.87 2.71 6.14
CA HIS A 85 -4.16 4.09 6.54
C HIS A 85 -2.91 4.91 6.33
N GLY A 86 -3.03 6.03 5.65
CA GLY A 86 -1.84 6.83 5.38
C GLY A 86 -2.09 8.13 4.66
N MET A 87 -1.05 8.60 4.04
CA MET A 87 -1.05 9.85 3.30
C MET A 87 -0.02 9.83 2.19
N SER A 88 -0.19 10.72 1.21
CA SER A 88 0.71 10.86 0.07
C SER A 88 1.06 12.31 -0.14
N LEU A 89 2.31 12.56 -0.46
CA LEU A 89 2.86 13.90 -0.69
C LEU A 89 3.43 13.99 -2.10
N PRO A 90 3.23 15.12 -2.79
CA PRO A 90 3.94 15.35 -4.05
C PRO A 90 5.44 15.53 -3.79
N GLU A 91 6.25 15.01 -4.70
CA GLU A 91 7.70 15.15 -4.68
C GLU A 91 8.16 15.54 -6.08
N GLY A 92 8.20 16.85 -6.34
CA GLY A 92 8.36 17.35 -7.70
C GLY A 92 7.08 17.22 -8.50
N SER A 93 7.19 17.33 -9.83
CA SER A 93 6.03 17.35 -10.71
C SER A 93 5.54 15.97 -11.16
N ASP A 94 6.40 14.95 -11.04
CA ASP A 94 6.16 13.62 -11.62
C ASP A 94 6.27 12.48 -10.63
N ARG A 95 6.48 12.79 -9.34
CA ARG A 95 6.64 11.78 -8.30
C ARG A 95 5.80 12.09 -7.09
N ARG A 96 5.46 11.03 -6.36
CA ARG A 96 4.81 11.12 -5.06
C ARG A 96 5.47 10.15 -4.09
N ARG A 97 5.42 10.49 -2.82
CA ARG A 97 5.81 9.59 -1.73
C ARG A 97 4.60 9.38 -0.84
N ALA A 98 4.41 8.15 -0.42
CA ALA A 98 3.33 7.81 0.48
C ALA A 98 3.84 7.00 1.66
N ARG A 99 3.16 7.11 2.78
CA ARG A 99 3.38 6.29 3.96
C ARG A 99 2.05 5.79 4.46
N TYR A 100 2.04 4.50 4.79
CA TYR A 100 0.85 3.83 5.31
C TYR A 100 1.20 2.98 6.52
N LEU A 101 0.18 2.75 7.31
CA LEU A 101 0.17 1.70 8.31
C LEU A 101 -0.65 0.55 7.72
N TYR A 102 -0.05 -0.63 7.61
CA TYR A 102 -0.73 -1.84 7.13
C TYR A 102 -1.02 -2.76 8.30
N LEU A 103 -2.28 -3.17 8.42
CA LEU A 103 -2.73 -4.12 9.44
C LEU A 103 -3.36 -5.32 8.74
N PHE A 104 -2.88 -6.51 9.04
CA PHE A 104 -3.44 -7.73 8.46
C PHE A 104 -4.76 -8.07 9.16
N ARG A 105 -5.80 -8.35 8.38
CA ARG A 105 -7.16 -8.56 8.86
C ARG A 105 -7.57 -10.03 8.81
N ALA A 106 -7.36 -10.67 7.67
CA ALA A 106 -7.69 -12.07 7.47
C ALA A 106 -6.53 -12.74 6.76
N THR A 107 -6.07 -13.86 7.27
CA THR A 107 -4.93 -14.59 6.74
C THR A 107 -5.26 -16.06 6.69
N SER A 108 -4.62 -16.78 5.75
CA SER A 108 -4.60 -18.24 5.79
C SER A 108 -3.92 -18.68 7.09
N PRO A 109 -4.27 -19.87 7.65
CA PRO A 109 -3.75 -20.28 8.95
C PRO A 109 -2.24 -20.24 9.08
N LYS A 110 -1.51 -20.55 8.03
CA LYS A 110 -0.05 -20.52 8.00
C LYS A 110 0.54 -19.14 8.37
N TYR A 111 -0.21 -18.07 8.14
CA TYR A 111 0.24 -16.69 8.33
C TYR A 111 -0.55 -15.95 9.42
N GLU A 112 -1.22 -16.68 10.30
CA GLU A 112 -2.02 -16.06 11.36
C GLU A 112 -1.23 -15.14 12.29
N TRP A 113 0.05 -15.40 12.45
CA TRP A 113 0.95 -14.55 13.23
C TRP A 113 1.03 -13.11 12.70
N LEU A 114 0.75 -12.89 11.42
CA LEU A 114 0.73 -11.54 10.84
C LEU A 114 -0.38 -10.67 11.41
N LYS A 115 -1.44 -11.25 11.97
CA LYS A 115 -2.54 -10.47 12.56
C LYS A 115 -2.11 -9.65 13.77
N THR A 116 -1.00 -9.98 14.38
CA THR A 116 -0.43 -9.22 15.49
C THR A 116 0.78 -8.39 15.07
N THR A 117 1.01 -8.28 13.76
CA THR A 117 2.11 -7.55 13.17
C THR A 117 1.58 -6.33 12.44
N CYS A 118 2.29 -5.23 12.62
CA CYS A 118 1.99 -3.98 11.94
C CYS A 118 3.15 -3.63 11.03
N LEU A 119 2.85 -3.23 9.78
CA LEU A 119 3.88 -2.79 8.84
C LEU A 119 3.81 -1.28 8.65
N ILE A 120 4.98 -0.66 8.65
CA ILE A 120 5.16 0.70 8.14
C ILE A 120 5.51 0.55 6.66
N TRP A 121 4.66 1.11 5.82
CA TRP A 121 4.72 0.94 4.37
C TRP A 121 5.12 2.24 3.70
N GLU A 122 6.12 2.20 2.86
CA GLU A 122 6.61 3.37 2.12
C GLU A 122 6.49 3.12 0.62
N ASP A 123 5.83 4.05 -0.08
CA ASP A 123 5.71 4.03 -1.53
C ASP A 123 6.48 5.18 -2.16
N THR A 124 7.04 4.91 -3.33
CA THR A 124 7.52 5.92 -4.25
C THR A 124 6.83 5.71 -5.59
N ASP A 125 6.02 6.69 -6.01
CA ASP A 125 5.26 6.65 -7.25
C ASP A 125 5.94 7.44 -8.35
N ASP A 126 5.97 6.86 -9.55
CA ASP A 126 6.29 7.55 -10.78
C ASP A 126 4.99 7.80 -11.55
N LEU A 127 4.54 9.07 -11.58
CA LEU A 127 3.26 9.43 -12.18
C LEU A 127 3.29 9.37 -13.71
N THR A 128 4.47 9.54 -14.31
CA THR A 128 4.60 9.45 -15.76
C THR A 128 4.38 8.01 -16.24
N ARG A 129 4.96 7.05 -15.53
CA ARG A 129 4.85 5.62 -15.85
C ARG A 129 3.66 4.94 -15.20
N GLN A 130 3.00 5.61 -14.25
CA GLN A 130 1.89 5.05 -13.50
C GLN A 130 2.28 3.77 -12.75
N GLU A 131 3.49 3.76 -12.20
CA GLU A 131 4.03 2.63 -11.46
C GLU A 131 4.82 3.12 -10.25
N GLY A 132 5.10 2.21 -9.33
CA GLY A 132 5.86 2.54 -8.16
C GLY A 132 6.55 1.36 -7.52
N HIS A 133 7.26 1.67 -6.45
CA HIS A 133 8.00 0.71 -5.65
C HIS A 133 7.68 0.94 -4.18
N SER A 134 7.52 -0.15 -3.45
CA SER A 134 7.16 -0.11 -2.03
C SER A 134 8.08 -0.95 -1.18
N LYS A 135 8.22 -0.53 0.07
CA LYS A 135 8.90 -1.30 1.11
C LYS A 135 8.05 -1.30 2.37
N GLY A 136 7.83 -2.47 2.92
CA GLY A 136 7.11 -2.66 4.17
C GLY A 136 8.03 -3.16 5.26
N TYR A 137 8.12 -2.40 6.35
CA TYR A 137 8.96 -2.71 7.50
C TYR A 137 8.09 -3.11 8.68
N GLN A 138 8.53 -4.11 9.43
CA GLN A 138 7.88 -4.45 10.68
C GLN A 138 8.02 -3.29 11.66
N TRP A 139 6.92 -2.91 12.28
CA TRP A 139 6.96 -1.95 13.38
C TRP A 139 7.25 -2.70 14.68
N LYS A 140 8.30 -2.25 15.34
CA LYS A 140 8.69 -2.80 16.64
C LYS A 140 8.67 -1.74 17.72
#